data_c0a40287598d422973d8d7ea61bedb31
#
_entry.id   c0a40287598d422973d8d7ea61bedb31
#
_cell.length_a   1.000
_cell.length_b   1.000
_cell.length_c   1.000
_cell.angle_alpha   90.00
_cell.angle_beta   90.00
_cell.angle_gamma   90.00
#
_symmetry.space_group_name_H-M   'P 1'
#
loop_
_entity.id
_entity.type
_entity.pdbx_description
1 polymer ?
#
loop_
_entity_poly.entity_id
_entity_poly.type
_entity_poly.pdbx_seq_one_letter_code
_entity_poly.pdbx_strand_id
1 'polypeptide(L)'
;IHDFLIFDGGVKKTARPNQYFAIKAAQPRVFSKDNGIIWHSQGSGKSLTMVWLAQWIHENIKDARVVIITDRDELDEQIELCFKGAGEQIHRAKSGGILIDMLKVAEPWLICTLIHKFGNKNDGDTISVGGKKATKSLDLYLKELAKSLPADFRAKGNIYVFIDECHRTQGGMLHEAMKHIMGNDVMLIGFTGTPLLHTDKKKSIETFGSYIHSYKFNEAV
;
A
#
# COMPACT_ATOMS: atom_id res chain seq x y z
N ILE A 1 9.93 23.33 1.25
CA ILE A 1 11.20 22.61 1.56
C ILE A 1 10.96 21.64 2.72
N HIS A 2 10.14 22.01 3.73
CA HIS A 2 9.88 21.12 4.90
C HIS A 2 9.25 19.78 4.49
N ASP A 3 8.30 19.77 3.58
CA ASP A 3 7.55 18.58 3.14
C ASP A 3 8.40 17.46 2.49
N PHE A 4 9.66 17.76 2.15
CA PHE A 4 10.57 16.83 1.45
C PHE A 4 11.88 16.60 2.21
N LEU A 5 11.82 16.78 3.53
CA LEU A 5 12.95 16.59 4.42
C LEU A 5 12.52 15.73 5.61
N ILE A 6 13.20 14.61 5.80
CA ILE A 6 13.00 13.74 6.96
C ILE A 6 14.34 13.44 7.62
N PHE A 7 14.28 13.02 8.88
CA PHE A 7 15.41 12.42 9.57
C PHE A 7 15.16 10.92 9.71
N ASP A 8 15.97 10.11 9.06
CA ASP A 8 15.87 8.65 9.11
C ASP A 8 17.03 8.11 9.96
N GLY A 9 16.73 7.62 11.16
CA GLY A 9 17.74 7.21 12.12
C GLY A 9 18.72 8.30 12.50
N GLY A 10 18.29 9.56 12.55
CA GLY A 10 19.14 10.74 12.84
C GLY A 10 19.89 11.29 11.62
N VAL A 11 19.82 10.64 10.48
CA VAL A 11 20.43 11.11 9.23
C VAL A 11 19.43 11.94 8.44
N LYS A 12 19.80 13.18 8.12
CA LYS A 12 18.98 14.07 7.29
C LYS A 12 18.91 13.54 5.85
N LYS A 13 17.69 13.29 5.38
CA LYS A 13 17.40 12.87 4.00
C LYS A 13 16.48 13.86 3.32
N THR A 14 16.82 14.20 2.09
CA THR A 14 15.98 15.02 1.20
C THR A 14 15.47 14.15 0.07
N ALA A 15 14.28 14.46 -0.43
CA ALA A 15 13.71 13.74 -1.57
C ALA A 15 14.60 13.90 -2.81
N ARG A 16 14.88 12.79 -3.50
CA ARG A 16 15.50 12.79 -4.81
C ARG A 16 14.51 13.34 -5.84
N PRO A 17 14.98 13.81 -7.01
CA PRO A 17 14.10 14.37 -8.05
C PRO A 17 12.93 13.45 -8.40
N ASN A 18 13.17 12.15 -8.61
CA ASN A 18 12.13 11.17 -8.92
C ASN A 18 11.08 11.05 -7.81
N GLN A 19 11.49 11.11 -6.55
CA GLN A 19 10.59 11.06 -5.38
C GLN A 19 9.77 12.34 -5.30
N TYR A 20 10.43 13.50 -5.42
CA TYR A 20 9.78 14.81 -5.43
C TYR A 20 8.69 14.91 -6.50
N PHE A 21 9.02 14.59 -7.75
CA PHE A 21 8.06 14.68 -8.85
C PHE A 21 6.94 13.66 -8.74
N ALA A 22 7.21 12.46 -8.21
CA ALA A 22 6.16 11.47 -7.94
C ALA A 22 5.13 11.98 -6.92
N ILE A 23 5.60 12.59 -5.83
CA ILE A 23 4.72 13.15 -4.79
C ILE A 23 3.93 14.32 -5.37
N LYS A 24 4.58 15.24 -6.11
CA LYS A 24 3.90 16.35 -6.77
C LYS A 24 2.84 15.89 -7.76
N ALA A 25 3.09 14.84 -8.51
CA ALA A 25 2.12 14.25 -9.44
C ALA A 25 0.97 13.52 -8.71
N ALA A 26 1.24 12.98 -7.51
CA ALA A 26 0.21 12.32 -6.71
C ALA A 26 -0.75 13.30 -6.02
N GLN A 27 -0.28 14.50 -5.64
CA GLN A 27 -1.08 15.48 -4.90
C GLN A 27 -2.46 15.79 -5.52
N PRO A 28 -2.58 16.18 -6.80
CA PRO A 28 -3.89 16.44 -7.41
C PRO A 28 -4.77 15.20 -7.44
N ARG A 29 -4.19 14.00 -7.64
CA ARG A 29 -4.93 12.75 -7.64
C ARG A 29 -5.46 12.36 -6.27
N VAL A 30 -4.72 12.70 -5.20
CA VAL A 30 -5.18 12.51 -3.82
C VAL A 30 -6.44 13.33 -3.55
N PHE A 31 -6.50 14.57 -4.02
CA PHE A 31 -7.70 15.42 -3.86
C PHE A 31 -8.90 14.90 -4.67
N SER A 32 -8.68 14.38 -5.87
CA SER A 32 -9.74 13.82 -6.73
C SER A 32 -10.08 12.36 -6.42
N LYS A 33 -9.31 11.70 -5.51
CA LYS A 33 -9.43 10.26 -5.23
C LYS A 33 -9.20 9.36 -6.45
N ASP A 34 -8.37 9.83 -7.39
CA ASP A 34 -8.04 9.09 -8.60
C ASP A 34 -6.93 8.08 -8.33
N ASN A 35 -7.25 6.81 -8.47
CA ASN A 35 -6.27 5.72 -8.35
C ASN A 35 -5.11 5.89 -9.33
N GLY A 36 -3.93 5.34 -8.97
CA GLY A 36 -2.80 5.39 -9.88
C GLY A 36 -1.61 4.54 -9.46
N ILE A 37 -0.61 4.50 -10.34
CA ILE A 37 0.59 3.70 -10.17
C ILE A 37 1.82 4.61 -10.15
N ILE A 38 2.67 4.46 -9.14
CA ILE A 38 4.02 5.01 -9.10
C ILE A 38 4.99 3.88 -9.48
N TRP A 39 5.51 3.97 -10.70
CA TRP A 39 6.49 3.02 -11.19
C TRP A 39 7.89 3.60 -11.09
N HIS A 40 8.64 3.16 -10.12
CA HIS A 40 10.04 3.53 -9.92
C HIS A 40 10.93 2.28 -9.91
N SER A 41 12.06 2.32 -10.61
CA SER A 41 13.01 1.23 -10.66
C SER A 41 13.43 0.74 -9.27
N GLN A 42 13.86 -0.51 -9.18
CA GLN A 42 14.37 -1.05 -7.92
C GLN A 42 15.56 -0.20 -7.43
N GLY A 43 15.65 0.02 -6.10
CA GLY A 43 16.69 0.87 -5.52
C GLY A 43 16.45 2.39 -5.61
N SER A 44 15.38 2.85 -6.26
CA SER A 44 15.04 4.28 -6.41
C SER A 44 14.50 4.94 -5.13
N GLY A 45 14.32 4.18 -4.04
CA GLY A 45 13.83 4.68 -2.76
C GLY A 45 12.31 4.76 -2.66
N LYS A 46 11.57 3.79 -3.22
CA LYS A 46 10.09 3.72 -3.14
C LYS A 46 9.55 3.81 -1.72
N SER A 47 10.18 3.13 -0.75
CA SER A 47 9.75 3.16 0.66
C SER A 47 9.77 4.58 1.23
N LEU A 48 10.81 5.38 0.92
CA LEU A 48 10.85 6.78 1.32
C LEU A 48 9.82 7.63 0.57
N THR A 49 9.53 7.30 -0.69
CA THR A 49 8.43 7.97 -1.43
C THR A 49 7.09 7.72 -0.74
N MET A 50 6.85 6.50 -0.24
CA MET A 50 5.65 6.19 0.55
C MET A 50 5.60 7.00 1.84
N VAL A 51 6.73 7.15 2.57
CA VAL A 51 6.80 7.96 3.80
C VAL A 51 6.37 9.40 3.51
N TRP A 52 7.03 10.08 2.58
CA TRP A 52 6.71 11.48 2.26
C TRP A 52 5.28 11.65 1.76
N LEU A 53 4.79 10.73 0.93
CA LEU A 53 3.42 10.82 0.41
C LEU A 53 2.40 10.57 1.53
N ALA A 54 2.65 9.62 2.42
CA ALA A 54 1.76 9.36 3.55
C ALA A 54 1.70 10.55 4.52
N GLN A 55 2.86 11.13 4.87
CA GLN A 55 2.95 12.34 5.70
C GLN A 55 2.19 13.49 5.05
N TRP A 56 2.45 13.75 3.76
CA TRP A 56 1.76 14.81 3.04
C TRP A 56 0.23 14.61 3.02
N ILE A 57 -0.25 13.37 2.80
CA ILE A 57 -1.67 13.04 2.85
C ILE A 57 -2.23 13.34 4.24
N HIS A 58 -1.55 12.89 5.28
CA HIS A 58 -2.00 13.09 6.66
C HIS A 58 -2.08 14.57 7.05
N GLU A 59 -1.13 15.38 6.61
CA GLU A 59 -1.08 16.82 6.89
C GLU A 59 -2.10 17.65 6.10
N ASN A 60 -2.45 17.23 4.88
CA ASN A 60 -3.26 18.02 3.96
C ASN A 60 -4.71 17.55 3.80
N ILE A 61 -5.03 16.34 4.23
CA ILE A 61 -6.36 15.76 4.12
C ILE A 61 -6.93 15.51 5.52
N LYS A 62 -8.08 16.09 5.78
CA LYS A 62 -8.78 15.89 7.05
C LYS A 62 -9.18 14.43 7.25
N ASP A 63 -8.92 13.91 8.44
CA ASP A 63 -9.24 12.54 8.85
C ASP A 63 -8.58 11.48 7.93
N ALA A 64 -7.43 11.82 7.31
CA ALA A 64 -6.71 10.91 6.42
C ALA A 64 -6.13 9.73 7.17
N ARG A 65 -6.28 8.53 6.58
CA ARG A 65 -5.69 7.30 7.06
C ARG A 65 -5.00 6.57 5.93
N VAL A 66 -3.78 6.12 6.18
CA VAL A 66 -2.99 5.40 5.20
C VAL A 66 -2.84 3.96 5.63
N VAL A 67 -3.24 3.04 4.74
CA VAL A 67 -3.07 1.59 4.92
C VAL A 67 -2.05 1.10 3.92
N ILE A 68 -0.93 0.57 4.39
CA ILE A 68 0.13 0.03 3.55
C ILE A 68 0.00 -1.49 3.50
N ILE A 69 -0.09 -2.03 2.31
CA ILE A 69 -0.20 -3.47 2.07
C ILE A 69 1.07 -3.95 1.40
N THR A 70 1.74 -4.91 2.02
CA THR A 70 2.97 -5.51 1.52
C THR A 70 2.79 -7.00 1.24
N ASP A 71 3.59 -7.52 0.30
CA ASP A 71 3.56 -8.94 -0.10
C ASP A 71 4.59 -9.80 0.63
N ARG A 72 5.63 -9.20 1.25
CA ARG A 72 6.75 -9.92 1.87
C ARG A 72 7.07 -9.39 3.25
N ASP A 73 7.40 -10.30 4.17
CA ASP A 73 7.85 -9.97 5.53
C ASP A 73 9.04 -9.00 5.54
N GLU A 74 10.03 -9.23 4.69
CA GLU A 74 11.25 -8.41 4.60
C GLU A 74 10.95 -6.98 4.15
N LEU A 75 10.02 -6.81 3.20
CA LEU A 75 9.59 -5.47 2.73
C LEU A 75 8.76 -4.76 3.80
N ASP A 76 7.92 -5.49 4.53
CA ASP A 76 7.11 -4.96 5.61
C ASP A 76 8.00 -4.43 6.75
N GLU A 77 9.04 -5.17 7.15
CA GLU A 77 10.02 -4.72 8.13
C GLU A 77 10.80 -3.48 7.64
N GLN A 78 11.22 -3.49 6.39
CA GLN A 78 11.93 -2.36 5.78
C GLN A 78 11.06 -1.09 5.73
N ILE A 79 9.79 -1.22 5.36
CA ILE A 79 8.83 -0.11 5.33
C ILE A 79 8.61 0.41 6.76
N GLU A 80 8.38 -0.49 7.72
CA GLU A 80 8.22 -0.12 9.13
C GLU A 80 9.44 0.66 9.66
N LEU A 81 10.66 0.20 9.36
CA LEU A 81 11.89 0.89 9.74
C LEU A 81 11.99 2.28 9.10
N CYS A 82 11.63 2.43 7.81
CA CYS A 82 11.63 3.72 7.14
C CYS A 82 10.66 4.72 7.80
N PHE A 83 9.45 4.29 8.15
CA PHE A 83 8.49 5.16 8.83
C PHE A 83 8.93 5.50 10.25
N LYS A 84 9.37 4.53 11.02
CA LYS A 84 9.91 4.77 12.38
C LYS A 84 11.14 5.68 12.36
N GLY A 85 12.03 5.48 11.39
CA GLY A 85 13.19 6.34 11.19
C GLY A 85 12.83 7.79 10.89
N ALA A 86 11.71 7.99 10.20
CA ALA A 86 11.14 9.31 9.92
C ALA A 86 10.31 9.90 11.09
N GLY A 87 10.25 9.21 12.23
CA GLY A 87 9.51 9.66 13.41
C GLY A 87 8.03 9.29 13.42
N GLU A 88 7.57 8.48 12.46
CA GLU A 88 6.18 8.07 12.35
C GLU A 88 5.89 6.77 13.10
N GLN A 89 4.78 6.75 13.83
CA GLN A 89 4.30 5.55 14.50
C GLN A 89 3.41 4.75 13.55
N ILE A 90 3.97 3.68 12.98
CA ILE A 90 3.22 2.76 12.13
C ILE A 90 2.70 1.56 12.93
N HIS A 91 1.42 1.24 12.76
CA HIS A 91 0.74 0.17 13.48
C HIS A 91 0.53 -1.05 12.58
N ARG A 92 1.07 -2.19 13.02
CA ARG A 92 1.01 -3.42 12.25
C ARG A 92 -0.23 -4.24 12.58
N ALA A 93 -1.10 -4.43 11.60
CA ALA A 93 -2.21 -5.37 11.70
C ALA A 93 -1.73 -6.81 11.43
N LYS A 94 -1.61 -7.60 12.49
CA LYS A 94 -1.10 -9.00 12.41
C LYS A 94 -2.15 -10.01 11.96
N SER A 95 -3.41 -9.61 11.83
CA SER A 95 -4.52 -10.45 11.35
C SER A 95 -5.61 -9.60 10.74
N GLY A 96 -6.47 -10.22 9.92
CA GLY A 96 -7.62 -9.53 9.32
C GLY A 96 -8.58 -8.95 10.35
N GLY A 97 -8.82 -9.67 11.45
CA GLY A 97 -9.63 -9.17 12.57
C GLY A 97 -9.04 -7.90 13.19
N ILE A 98 -7.73 -7.89 13.44
CA ILE A 98 -7.04 -6.70 13.97
C ILE A 98 -7.13 -5.53 12.98
N LEU A 99 -6.97 -5.78 11.68
CA LEU A 99 -7.15 -4.74 10.66
C LEU A 99 -8.56 -4.15 10.70
N ILE A 100 -9.59 -5.01 10.75
CA ILE A 100 -10.99 -4.58 10.85
C ILE A 100 -11.19 -3.74 12.12
N ASP A 101 -10.68 -4.18 13.27
CA ASP A 101 -10.82 -3.45 14.53
C ASP A 101 -10.11 -2.10 14.49
N MET A 102 -8.93 -2.02 13.88
CA MET A 102 -8.24 -0.75 13.63
C MET A 102 -9.05 0.16 12.69
N LEU A 103 -9.70 -0.39 11.67
CA LEU A 103 -10.50 0.40 10.71
C LEU A 103 -11.82 0.91 11.30
N LYS A 104 -12.37 0.28 12.34
CA LYS A 104 -13.59 0.72 13.04
C LYS A 104 -13.41 2.00 13.85
N VAL A 105 -12.20 2.33 14.24
CA VAL A 105 -11.85 3.51 15.05
C VAL A 105 -11.09 4.52 14.20
N ALA A 106 -11.04 5.77 14.64
CA ALA A 106 -10.38 6.84 13.88
C ALA A 106 -8.84 6.72 13.90
N GLU A 107 -8.29 6.13 14.96
CA GLU A 107 -6.86 5.90 15.13
C GLU A 107 -6.55 4.38 15.08
N PRO A 108 -5.34 3.98 14.67
CA PRO A 108 -4.22 4.81 14.20
C PRO A 108 -4.41 5.30 12.74
N TRP A 109 -3.79 6.44 12.41
CA TRP A 109 -3.85 7.00 11.04
C TRP A 109 -2.98 6.22 10.04
N LEU A 110 -1.89 5.57 10.52
CA LEU A 110 -0.94 4.83 9.69
C LEU A 110 -0.92 3.36 10.10
N ILE A 111 -1.34 2.50 9.17
CA ILE A 111 -1.46 1.07 9.38
C ILE A 111 -0.63 0.33 8.32
N CYS A 112 0.11 -0.70 8.72
CA CYS A 112 0.66 -1.67 7.77
C CYS A 112 0.05 -3.05 7.98
N THR A 113 -0.05 -3.81 6.90
CA THR A 113 -0.56 -5.16 6.91
C THR A 113 0.15 -6.02 5.87
N LEU A 114 0.41 -7.26 6.24
CA LEU A 114 1.10 -8.23 5.41
C LEU A 114 0.11 -9.26 4.87
N ILE A 115 0.13 -9.50 3.58
CA ILE A 115 -0.81 -10.40 2.91
C ILE A 115 -0.71 -11.84 3.43
N HIS A 116 0.50 -12.32 3.70
CA HIS A 116 0.74 -13.73 4.02
C HIS A 116 0.40 -14.15 5.45
N LYS A 117 0.36 -13.23 6.41
CA LYS A 117 0.13 -13.56 7.83
C LYS A 117 -1.34 -13.82 8.18
N PHE A 118 -2.23 -13.78 7.22
CA PHE A 118 -3.67 -13.91 7.41
C PHE A 118 -4.24 -15.30 7.07
N GLY A 119 -3.39 -16.28 6.77
CA GLY A 119 -3.77 -17.67 6.70
C GLY A 119 -3.82 -18.26 8.11
N ASN A 120 -5.01 -18.64 8.56
CA ASN A 120 -5.39 -19.46 9.72
C ASN A 120 -4.33 -19.77 10.79
N LYS A 121 -4.57 -19.28 12.01
CA LYS A 121 -3.90 -19.76 13.23
C LYS A 121 -4.31 -21.18 13.64
N ASN A 122 -5.28 -21.82 12.96
CA ASN A 122 -5.90 -23.07 13.43
C ASN A 122 -5.76 -24.28 12.49
N ASP A 123 -5.08 -24.17 11.35
CA ASP A 123 -4.90 -25.35 10.50
C ASP A 123 -3.43 -25.60 10.21
N GLY A 124 -2.92 -26.63 10.87
CA GLY A 124 -1.68 -27.32 10.50
C GLY A 124 -1.77 -28.04 9.14
N ASP A 125 -2.68 -27.64 8.28
CA ASP A 125 -2.89 -28.19 6.95
C ASP A 125 -2.08 -27.40 5.90
N THR A 126 -0.81 -27.73 5.84
CA THR A 126 -0.03 -27.61 4.62
C THR A 126 -0.64 -28.56 3.59
N ILE A 127 -1.52 -28.09 2.74
CA ILE A 127 -1.90 -28.83 1.54
C ILE A 127 -0.70 -28.83 0.60
N SER A 128 0.14 -29.83 0.76
CA SER A 128 1.23 -30.12 -0.15
C SER A 128 0.65 -30.77 -1.42
N VAL A 129 0.25 -29.97 -2.39
CA VAL A 129 0.02 -30.44 -3.74
C VAL A 129 1.24 -30.04 -4.56
N GLY A 130 2.14 -30.99 -4.81
CA GLY A 130 3.24 -30.85 -5.77
C GLY A 130 4.37 -29.89 -5.39
N GLY A 131 4.77 -29.80 -4.12
CA GLY A 131 6.04 -29.17 -3.70
C GLY A 131 6.14 -27.65 -3.89
N LYS A 132 5.06 -26.95 -4.24
CA LYS A 132 4.98 -25.48 -4.27
C LYS A 132 4.05 -25.00 -3.16
N LYS A 133 4.60 -24.26 -2.18
CA LYS A 133 3.77 -23.49 -1.24
C LYS A 133 2.91 -22.54 -2.07
N ALA A 134 1.61 -22.82 -2.17
CA ALA A 134 0.65 -21.90 -2.80
C ALA A 134 0.52 -20.68 -1.89
N THR A 135 1.18 -19.60 -2.24
CA THR A 135 0.94 -18.28 -1.65
C THR A 135 -0.49 -17.91 -1.97
N LYS A 136 -1.33 -17.76 -0.94
CA LYS A 136 -2.69 -17.18 -1.11
C LYS A 136 -2.50 -15.83 -1.80
N SER A 137 -3.18 -15.62 -2.93
CA SER A 137 -3.13 -14.34 -3.63
C SER A 137 -3.79 -13.27 -2.75
N LEU A 138 -3.36 -12.02 -2.89
CA LEU A 138 -3.98 -10.86 -2.23
C LEU A 138 -5.50 -10.86 -2.42
N ASP A 139 -5.96 -11.20 -3.61
CA ASP A 139 -7.38 -11.25 -3.98
C ASP A 139 -8.17 -12.27 -3.15
N LEU A 140 -7.58 -13.44 -2.90
CA LEU A 140 -8.23 -14.48 -2.08
C LEU A 140 -8.32 -14.04 -0.62
N TYR A 141 -7.25 -13.46 -0.09
CA TYR A 141 -7.22 -12.90 1.26
C TYR A 141 -8.30 -11.83 1.46
N LEU A 142 -8.37 -10.86 0.55
CA LEU A 142 -9.35 -9.77 0.65
C LEU A 142 -10.79 -10.26 0.52
N LYS A 143 -11.04 -11.28 -0.29
CA LYS A 143 -12.34 -11.94 -0.36
C LYS A 143 -12.74 -12.60 0.96
N GLU A 144 -11.81 -13.31 1.61
CA GLU A 144 -12.05 -13.93 2.92
C GLU A 144 -12.29 -12.84 3.98
N LEU A 145 -11.51 -11.78 3.97
CA LEU A 145 -11.69 -10.64 4.86
C LEU A 145 -13.05 -9.97 4.64
N ALA A 146 -13.43 -9.71 3.39
CA ALA A 146 -14.72 -9.12 3.05
C ALA A 146 -15.91 -9.99 3.53
N LYS A 147 -15.80 -11.31 3.43
CA LYS A 147 -16.83 -12.23 3.94
C LYS A 147 -16.94 -12.25 5.47
N SER A 148 -15.87 -11.93 6.17
CA SER A 148 -15.84 -11.90 7.64
C SER A 148 -16.30 -10.56 8.24
N LEU A 149 -16.59 -9.55 7.39
CA LEU A 149 -17.05 -8.25 7.85
C LEU A 149 -18.47 -8.31 8.41
N PRO A 150 -18.73 -7.62 9.53
CA PRO A 150 -20.11 -7.37 9.98
C PRO A 150 -20.92 -6.62 8.90
N ALA A 151 -22.22 -6.89 8.81
CA ALA A 151 -23.09 -6.29 7.80
C ALA A 151 -23.16 -4.73 7.90
N ASP A 152 -22.95 -4.20 9.09
CA ASP A 152 -22.95 -2.77 9.41
C ASP A 152 -21.55 -2.15 9.43
N PHE A 153 -20.54 -2.89 8.98
CA PHE A 153 -19.16 -2.41 9.01
C PHE A 153 -18.97 -1.13 8.17
N ARG A 154 -18.32 -0.16 8.75
CA ARG A 154 -17.90 1.09 8.12
C ARG A 154 -16.49 1.44 8.60
N ALA A 155 -15.55 1.45 7.70
CA ALA A 155 -14.22 1.98 7.99
C ALA A 155 -14.31 3.50 8.24
N LYS A 156 -13.60 4.00 9.26
CA LYS A 156 -13.59 5.41 9.61
C LYS A 156 -12.42 6.15 8.96
N GLY A 157 -12.67 7.40 8.60
CA GLY A 157 -11.69 8.31 8.02
C GLY A 157 -11.62 8.26 6.49
N ASN A 158 -10.80 9.15 5.94
CA ASN A 158 -10.47 9.21 4.51
C ASN A 158 -9.34 8.22 4.22
N ILE A 159 -9.64 7.07 3.63
CA ILE A 159 -8.69 5.96 3.50
C ILE A 159 -7.95 6.02 2.17
N TYR A 160 -6.63 5.92 2.26
CA TYR A 160 -5.66 5.80 1.17
C TYR A 160 -4.91 4.48 1.34
N VAL A 161 -4.88 3.65 0.30
CA VAL A 161 -4.23 2.35 0.35
C VAL A 161 -3.00 2.35 -0.54
N PHE A 162 -1.84 2.12 0.04
CA PHE A 162 -0.59 1.92 -0.69
C PHE A 162 -0.35 0.43 -0.85
N ILE A 163 -0.14 -0.02 -2.06
CA ILE A 163 0.09 -1.43 -2.36
C ILE A 163 1.48 -1.56 -2.96
N ASP A 164 2.40 -2.15 -2.18
CA ASP A 164 3.74 -2.42 -2.67
C ASP A 164 3.74 -3.64 -3.59
N GLU A 165 4.63 -3.61 -4.58
CA GLU A 165 4.74 -4.60 -5.66
C GLU A 165 3.38 -4.92 -6.33
N CYS A 166 2.61 -3.86 -6.62
CA CYS A 166 1.24 -3.95 -7.13
C CYS A 166 1.09 -4.76 -8.44
N HIS A 167 2.19 -5.01 -9.16
CA HIS A 167 2.19 -5.86 -10.36
C HIS A 167 1.84 -7.33 -10.08
N ARG A 168 1.94 -7.77 -8.81
CA ARG A 168 1.59 -9.12 -8.38
C ARG A 168 0.11 -9.31 -8.09
N THR A 169 -0.66 -8.24 -8.06
CA THR A 169 -2.10 -8.29 -7.81
C THR A 169 -2.86 -8.66 -9.07
N GLN A 170 -3.81 -9.57 -8.97
CA GLN A 170 -4.61 -10.04 -10.11
C GLN A 170 -5.92 -9.27 -10.24
N GLY A 171 -5.85 -8.00 -10.67
CA GLY A 171 -6.97 -7.31 -11.30
C GLY A 171 -8.19 -6.91 -10.45
N GLY A 172 -9.31 -6.72 -11.10
CA GLY A 172 -10.51 -6.04 -10.60
C GLY A 172 -11.13 -6.51 -9.27
N MET A 173 -10.85 -7.75 -8.83
CA MET A 173 -11.34 -8.26 -7.55
C MET A 173 -10.74 -7.55 -6.32
N LEU A 174 -9.50 -7.05 -6.45
CA LEU A 174 -8.85 -6.25 -5.41
C LEU A 174 -9.62 -4.95 -5.15
N HIS A 175 -9.98 -4.25 -6.23
CA HIS A 175 -10.69 -2.98 -6.14
C HIS A 175 -12.07 -3.16 -5.47
N GLU A 176 -12.83 -4.17 -5.89
CA GLU A 176 -14.13 -4.48 -5.30
C GLU A 176 -14.01 -4.86 -3.81
N ALA A 177 -13.05 -5.69 -3.47
CA ALA A 177 -12.82 -6.08 -2.07
C ALA A 177 -12.40 -4.87 -1.21
N MET A 178 -11.52 -3.99 -1.73
CA MET A 178 -11.10 -2.77 -1.03
C MET A 178 -12.26 -1.81 -0.83
N LYS A 179 -13.10 -1.60 -1.84
CA LYS A 179 -14.33 -0.81 -1.70
C LYS A 179 -15.26 -1.38 -0.65
N HIS A 180 -15.42 -2.70 -0.63
CA HIS A 180 -16.27 -3.37 0.33
C HIS A 180 -15.74 -3.23 1.78
N ILE A 181 -14.41 -3.33 1.96
CA ILE A 181 -13.76 -3.26 3.28
C ILE A 181 -13.62 -1.81 3.75
N MET A 182 -13.23 -0.89 2.88
CA MET A 182 -12.78 0.45 3.24
C MET A 182 -13.72 1.57 2.78
N GLY A 183 -14.76 1.23 2.02
CA GLY A 183 -15.73 2.19 1.49
C GLY A 183 -15.48 2.58 0.04
N ASN A 184 -16.49 3.21 -0.57
CA ASN A 184 -16.46 3.56 -2.01
C ASN A 184 -15.44 4.65 -2.35
N ASP A 185 -15.07 5.50 -1.38
CA ASP A 185 -14.16 6.63 -1.56
C ASP A 185 -12.69 6.27 -1.29
N VAL A 186 -12.36 4.97 -1.20
CA VAL A 186 -10.98 4.53 -1.03
C VAL A 186 -10.16 4.85 -2.27
N MET A 187 -8.98 5.45 -2.09
CA MET A 187 -7.99 5.65 -3.16
C MET A 187 -6.90 4.59 -3.08
N LEU A 188 -6.62 3.94 -4.21
CA LEU A 188 -5.54 2.95 -4.33
C LEU A 188 -4.34 3.56 -5.06
N ILE A 189 -3.16 3.46 -4.44
CA ILE A 189 -1.89 3.88 -5.03
C ILE A 189 -0.97 2.65 -5.09
N GLY A 190 -0.73 2.15 -6.30
CA GLY A 190 0.18 1.04 -6.52
C GLY A 190 1.62 1.51 -6.62
N PHE A 191 2.54 0.81 -5.96
CA PHE A 191 3.98 1.00 -6.10
C PHE A 191 4.58 -0.24 -6.76
N THR A 192 5.48 -0.06 -7.72
CA THR A 192 6.17 -1.18 -8.35
C THR A 192 7.55 -0.80 -8.85
N GLY A 193 8.49 -1.74 -8.76
CA GLY A 193 9.84 -1.62 -9.34
C GLY A 193 9.98 -2.27 -10.71
N THR A 194 9.03 -3.12 -11.06
CA THR A 194 9.06 -3.91 -12.29
C THR A 194 8.24 -3.26 -13.40
N PRO A 195 8.76 -3.20 -14.65
CA PRO A 195 7.94 -2.78 -15.77
C PRO A 195 6.76 -3.74 -15.93
N LEU A 196 5.56 -3.18 -16.03
CA LEU A 196 4.37 -3.96 -16.31
C LEU A 196 4.43 -4.46 -17.76
N LEU A 197 4.55 -5.76 -17.95
CA LEU A 197 4.48 -6.40 -19.27
C LEU A 197 3.06 -6.26 -19.84
N HIS A 198 2.89 -6.43 -21.17
CA HIS A 198 1.63 -6.11 -21.87
C HIS A 198 0.37 -6.69 -21.22
N THR A 199 0.40 -7.95 -20.77
CA THR A 199 -0.73 -8.61 -20.08
C THR A 199 -0.97 -8.08 -18.67
N ASP A 200 0.11 -7.87 -17.92
CA ASP A 200 0.04 -7.39 -16.53
C ASP A 200 -0.26 -5.88 -16.48
N LYS A 201 0.21 -5.14 -17.50
CA LYS A 201 -0.07 -3.71 -17.66
C LYS A 201 -1.56 -3.43 -17.80
N LYS A 202 -2.27 -4.18 -18.64
CA LYS A 202 -3.71 -4.02 -18.84
C LYS A 202 -4.46 -4.26 -17.52
N LYS A 203 -4.17 -5.36 -16.84
CA LYS A 203 -4.78 -5.72 -15.55
C LYS A 203 -4.48 -4.69 -14.45
N SER A 204 -3.24 -4.25 -14.33
CA SER A 204 -2.86 -3.27 -13.31
C SER A 204 -3.46 -1.90 -13.58
N ILE A 205 -3.54 -1.47 -14.85
CA ILE A 205 -4.21 -0.21 -15.21
C ILE A 205 -5.73 -0.31 -14.98
N GLU A 206 -6.35 -1.44 -15.23
CA GLU A 206 -7.77 -1.66 -14.91
C GLU A 206 -8.06 -1.56 -13.41
N THR A 207 -7.10 -1.98 -12.58
CA THR A 207 -7.24 -1.95 -11.10
C THR A 207 -6.87 -0.60 -10.49
N PHE A 208 -5.72 -0.07 -10.87
CA PHE A 208 -5.13 1.12 -10.24
C PHE A 208 -5.26 2.40 -11.07
N GLY A 209 -5.80 2.32 -12.29
CA GLY A 209 -5.80 3.47 -13.19
C GLY A 209 -4.44 3.72 -13.86
N SER A 210 -4.25 4.94 -14.37
CA SER A 210 -3.04 5.31 -15.10
C SER A 210 -1.83 5.54 -14.19
N TYR A 211 -0.64 5.62 -14.80
CA TYR A 211 0.55 6.01 -14.06
C TYR A 211 0.42 7.43 -13.50
N ILE A 212 0.71 7.59 -12.22
CA ILE A 212 0.91 8.88 -11.56
C ILE A 212 2.29 9.41 -11.96
N HIS A 213 3.30 8.55 -11.84
CA HIS A 213 4.68 8.90 -12.17
C HIS A 213 5.46 7.65 -12.57
N SER A 214 6.41 7.80 -13.49
CA SER A 214 7.34 6.73 -13.86
C SER A 214 8.78 7.22 -13.78
N TYR A 215 9.67 6.37 -13.26
CA TYR A 215 11.10 6.59 -13.24
C TYR A 215 11.79 5.29 -13.63
N LYS A 216 12.24 5.24 -14.88
CA LYS A 216 12.77 4.04 -15.51
C LYS A 216 14.27 3.89 -15.24
N PHE A 217 14.78 2.68 -15.46
CA PHE A 217 16.18 2.36 -15.25
C PHE A 217 17.14 3.27 -16.08
N ASN A 218 16.77 3.58 -17.32
CA ASN A 218 17.55 4.48 -18.18
C ASN A 218 17.52 5.96 -17.74
N GLU A 219 16.68 6.33 -16.82
CA GLU A 219 16.61 7.66 -16.21
C GLU A 219 17.36 7.69 -14.85
N ALA A 220 17.76 6.51 -14.37
CA ALA A 220 18.41 6.32 -13.07
C ALA A 220 19.96 6.27 -13.15
N VAL A 221 20.54 6.31 -14.38
CA VAL A 221 21.98 6.19 -14.65
C VAL A 221 22.56 7.58 -14.89
#